data_ece7e4ce708a6c4ad66da16db87fa7d0
#
_entry.id   ece7e4ce708a6c4ad66da16db87fa7d0
#
_cell.length_a   1.000
_cell.length_b   1.000
_cell.length_c   1.000
_cell.angle_alpha   90.00
_cell.angle_beta   90.00
_cell.angle_gamma   90.00
#
_symmetry.space_group_name_H-M   'P 1'
#
loop_
_entity.id
_entity.type
_entity.pdbx_description
1 polymer ?
#
loop_
_entity_poly.entity_id
_entity_poly.type
_entity_poly.pdbx_seq_one_letter_code
_entity_poly.pdbx_strand_id
1 'polypeptide(L)'
;FIREYMSRIISFSADREFAESFETLIEKSGYTNRSRFLRDASMYFAEIQQRGDLMNMDDNQVVEGHIIVHYQERTEQRLMVSRTDSIEVAAYHHSSRLGHSCHSCVDVVHVKGTAAHVRSVYGQLQNTPNVDKVSFTSAPMKEEGCC
;
A
#
# COMPACT_ATOMS: atom_id res chain seq x y z
N PHE A 1 31.94 0.51 12.98
CA PHE A 1 31.06 0.75 14.14
C PHE A 1 29.97 -0.30 14.15
N ILE A 2 30.13 -1.32 15.01
CA ILE A 2 29.11 -2.32 15.29
C ILE A 2 28.06 -1.59 16.15
N ARG A 3 26.89 -1.26 15.58
CA ARG A 3 25.73 -0.92 16.39
C ARG A 3 25.37 -2.19 17.17
N GLU A 4 25.72 -2.24 18.44
CA GLU A 4 25.18 -3.24 19.35
C GLU A 4 23.64 -3.13 19.30
N TYR A 5 23.00 -4.15 18.76
CA TYR A 5 21.57 -4.32 18.86
C TYR A 5 21.24 -4.69 20.31
N MET A 6 21.20 -3.68 21.18
CA MET A 6 20.67 -3.88 22.52
C MET A 6 19.15 -4.01 22.44
N SER A 7 18.66 -5.23 22.55
CA SER A 7 17.23 -5.46 22.69
C SER A 7 16.76 -4.93 24.05
N ARG A 8 15.66 -4.16 24.04
CA ARG A 8 14.98 -3.72 25.26
C ARG A 8 13.68 -4.48 25.42
N ILE A 9 13.37 -4.85 26.65
CA ILE A 9 12.06 -5.39 27.00
C ILE A 9 11.13 -4.22 27.24
N ILE A 10 10.00 -4.20 26.52
CA ILE A 10 8.90 -3.25 26.72
C ILE A 10 7.73 -4.04 27.25
N SER A 11 7.13 -3.59 28.35
CA SER A 11 5.93 -4.17 28.93
C SER A 11 4.86 -3.11 29.11
N PHE A 12 3.61 -3.53 29.01
CA PHE A 12 2.45 -2.68 29.27
C PHE A 12 1.37 -3.48 30.01
N SER A 13 0.52 -2.76 30.72
CA SER A 13 -0.63 -3.35 31.40
C SER A 13 -1.85 -3.34 30.47
N ALA A 14 -2.59 -4.41 30.48
CA ALA A 14 -3.83 -4.55 29.76
C ALA A 14 -4.92 -5.13 30.68
N ASP A 15 -6.17 -4.71 30.46
CA ASP A 15 -7.30 -5.39 31.11
C ASP A 15 -7.50 -6.78 30.47
N ARG A 16 -8.31 -7.58 31.17
CA ARG A 16 -8.52 -8.98 30.79
C ARG A 16 -9.17 -9.10 29.39
N GLU A 17 -10.15 -8.27 29.12
CA GLU A 17 -10.90 -8.29 27.86
C GLU A 17 -9.99 -7.95 26.67
N PHE A 18 -9.15 -6.92 26.82
CA PHE A 18 -8.16 -6.59 25.81
C PHE A 18 -7.13 -7.71 25.62
N ALA A 19 -6.63 -8.30 26.72
CA ALA A 19 -5.64 -9.38 26.63
C ALA A 19 -6.18 -10.61 25.88
N GLU A 20 -7.43 -11.01 26.12
CA GLU A 20 -8.08 -12.11 25.39
C GLU A 20 -8.27 -11.77 23.90
N SER A 21 -8.72 -10.56 23.59
CA SER A 21 -8.88 -10.08 22.22
C SER A 21 -7.55 -10.00 21.48
N PHE A 22 -6.50 -9.58 22.15
CA PHE A 22 -5.15 -9.46 21.60
C PHE A 22 -4.56 -10.81 21.21
N GLU A 23 -4.68 -11.83 22.06
CA GLU A 23 -4.23 -13.20 21.73
C GLU A 23 -4.98 -13.74 20.52
N THR A 24 -6.29 -13.57 20.46
CA THR A 24 -7.12 -13.97 19.31
C THR A 24 -6.71 -13.25 18.04
N LEU A 25 -6.37 -11.96 18.13
CA LEU A 25 -5.93 -11.17 16.99
C LEU A 25 -4.59 -11.68 16.44
N ILE A 26 -3.63 -11.98 17.32
CA ILE A 26 -2.34 -12.56 16.92
C ILE A 26 -2.53 -13.88 16.22
N GLU A 27 -3.32 -14.80 16.79
CA GLU A 27 -3.61 -16.11 16.19
C GLU A 27 -4.23 -15.99 14.81
N LYS A 28 -5.26 -15.14 14.67
CA LYS A 28 -5.94 -14.91 13.38
C LYS A 28 -5.06 -14.25 12.32
N SER A 29 -4.08 -13.45 12.73
CA SER A 29 -3.18 -12.77 11.81
C SER A 29 -2.07 -13.65 11.23
N GLY A 30 -1.92 -14.90 11.73
CA GLY A 30 -0.90 -15.84 11.30
C GLY A 30 0.51 -15.54 11.83
N TYR A 31 0.66 -14.58 12.73
CA TYR A 31 1.95 -14.31 13.38
C TYR A 31 2.25 -15.38 14.44
N THR A 32 3.45 -15.93 14.40
CA THR A 32 3.97 -16.85 15.43
C THR A 32 4.80 -16.14 16.50
N ASN A 33 5.23 -14.90 16.23
CA ASN A 33 6.05 -14.09 17.12
C ASN A 33 5.29 -12.84 17.56
N ARG A 34 4.93 -12.78 18.84
CA ARG A 34 4.18 -11.65 19.43
C ARG A 34 4.92 -10.31 19.33
N SER A 35 6.24 -10.33 19.55
CA SER A 35 7.06 -9.11 19.46
C SER A 35 7.10 -8.57 18.04
N ARG A 36 7.15 -9.45 17.05
CA ARG A 36 7.11 -9.06 15.64
C ARG A 36 5.74 -8.53 15.25
N PHE A 37 4.65 -9.17 15.70
CA PHE A 37 3.30 -8.67 15.50
C PHE A 37 3.14 -7.25 16.04
N LEU A 38 3.55 -7.02 17.29
CA LEU A 38 3.47 -5.70 17.92
C LEU A 38 4.29 -4.65 17.18
N ARG A 39 5.50 -4.99 16.80
CA ARG A 39 6.37 -4.09 16.03
C ARG A 39 5.74 -3.71 14.70
N ASP A 40 5.29 -4.69 13.94
CA ASP A 40 4.72 -4.46 12.61
C ASP A 40 3.39 -3.69 12.71
N ALA A 41 2.54 -4.01 13.70
CA ALA A 41 1.30 -3.28 13.96
C ALA A 41 1.56 -1.82 14.38
N SER A 42 2.56 -1.59 15.24
CA SER A 42 2.92 -0.23 15.69
C SER A 42 3.49 0.59 14.53
N MET A 43 4.33 0.01 13.68
CA MET A 43 4.88 0.68 12.52
C MET A 43 3.80 1.00 11.48
N TYR A 44 2.87 0.08 11.25
CA TYR A 44 1.74 0.30 10.37
C TYR A 44 0.83 1.43 10.88
N PHE A 45 0.52 1.44 12.18
CA PHE A 45 -0.26 2.52 12.79
C PHE A 45 0.45 3.87 12.69
N ALA A 46 1.76 3.91 12.97
CA ALA A 46 2.56 5.12 12.86
C ALA A 46 2.58 5.64 11.42
N GLU A 47 2.69 4.76 10.44
CA GLU A 47 2.64 5.12 9.01
C GLU A 47 1.30 5.75 8.63
N ILE A 48 0.18 5.15 9.06
CA ILE A 48 -1.16 5.71 8.83
C ILE A 48 -1.32 7.09 9.50
N GLN A 49 -0.83 7.24 10.73
CA GLN A 49 -0.92 8.51 11.45
C GLN A 49 -0.05 9.61 10.84
N GLN A 50 1.10 9.26 10.30
CA GLN A 50 2.03 10.23 9.72
C GLN A 50 1.68 10.61 8.28
N ARG A 51 1.22 9.67 7.49
CA ARG A 51 0.93 9.88 6.06
C ARG A 51 -0.55 10.06 5.75
N GLY A 52 -1.43 9.50 6.58
CA GLY A 52 -2.82 9.28 6.18
C GLY A 52 -2.93 8.24 5.05
N ASP A 53 -4.14 8.00 4.56
CA ASP A 53 -4.31 7.35 3.28
C ASP A 53 -4.07 8.35 2.14
N LEU A 54 -3.95 7.87 0.91
CA LEU A 54 -3.71 8.72 -0.26
C LEU A 54 -4.70 9.89 -0.36
N MET A 55 -5.95 9.68 0.06
CA MET A 55 -7.01 10.70 -0.04
C MET A 55 -6.86 11.84 0.96
N ASN A 56 -6.21 11.58 2.09
CA ASN A 56 -6.02 12.53 3.19
C ASN A 56 -4.59 13.08 3.29
N MET A 57 -3.67 12.61 2.43
CA MET A 57 -2.30 13.14 2.40
C MET A 57 -2.27 14.59 1.95
N ASP A 58 -1.30 15.35 2.45
CA ASP A 58 -1.00 16.69 1.93
C ASP A 58 -0.68 16.64 0.43
N ASP A 59 -1.19 17.60 -0.32
CA ASP A 59 -1.07 17.64 -1.78
C ASP A 59 0.38 17.60 -2.29
N ASN A 60 1.29 18.22 -1.57
CA ASN A 60 2.70 18.33 -1.94
C ASN A 60 3.56 17.19 -1.39
N GLN A 61 2.99 16.32 -0.57
CA GLN A 61 3.71 15.17 -0.05
C GLN A 61 4.09 14.21 -1.19
N VAL A 62 5.37 13.92 -1.31
CA VAL A 62 5.84 12.91 -2.27
C VAL A 62 5.49 11.53 -1.75
N VAL A 63 4.84 10.76 -2.59
CA VAL A 63 4.45 9.38 -2.30
C VAL A 63 4.95 8.46 -3.41
N GLU A 64 5.39 7.29 -3.01
CA GLU A 64 5.76 6.18 -3.87
C GLU A 64 4.90 4.98 -3.51
N GLY A 65 4.48 4.22 -4.51
CA GLY A 65 3.64 3.06 -4.27
C GLY A 65 3.20 2.37 -5.56
N HIS A 66 2.23 1.49 -5.42
CA HIS A 66 1.68 0.73 -6.54
C HIS A 66 0.20 1.03 -6.72
N ILE A 67 -0.17 1.42 -7.93
CA ILE A 67 -1.56 1.45 -8.37
C ILE A 67 -1.87 0.09 -8.98
N ILE A 68 -2.93 -0.55 -8.50
CA ILE A 68 -3.40 -1.84 -9.02
C ILE A 68 -4.77 -1.59 -9.65
N VAL A 69 -4.89 -1.92 -10.93
CA VAL A 69 -6.10 -1.69 -11.73
C VAL A 69 -6.64 -3.02 -12.22
N HIS A 70 -7.87 -3.34 -11.85
CA HIS A 70 -8.62 -4.47 -12.39
C HIS A 70 -9.61 -3.96 -13.43
N TYR A 71 -9.59 -4.51 -14.62
CA TYR A 71 -10.39 -4.04 -15.73
C TYR A 71 -10.74 -5.13 -16.74
N GLN A 72 -11.64 -4.80 -17.64
CA GLN A 72 -12.01 -5.66 -18.76
C GLN A 72 -11.16 -5.34 -19.99
N GLU A 73 -10.80 -6.36 -20.76
CA GLU A 73 -9.77 -6.34 -21.82
C GLU A 73 -9.87 -5.20 -22.87
N ARG A 74 -11.03 -4.60 -23.01
CA ARG A 74 -11.25 -3.54 -24.04
C ARG A 74 -11.03 -2.12 -23.54
N THR A 75 -10.38 -1.95 -22.41
CA THR A 75 -10.24 -0.63 -21.78
C THR A 75 -8.92 0.03 -22.16
N GLU A 76 -8.98 1.33 -22.43
CA GLU A 76 -7.82 2.12 -22.87
C GLU A 76 -6.92 2.64 -21.72
N GLN A 77 -7.11 2.18 -20.46
CA GLN A 77 -6.37 2.74 -19.33
C GLN A 77 -4.85 2.54 -19.44
N ARG A 78 -4.39 1.54 -20.18
CA ARG A 78 -2.97 1.36 -20.49
C ARG A 78 -2.34 2.61 -21.09
N LEU A 79 -3.14 3.36 -21.83
CA LEU A 79 -2.74 4.62 -22.45
C LEU A 79 -2.79 5.80 -21.48
N MET A 80 -3.62 5.74 -20.45
CA MET A 80 -3.80 6.85 -19.50
C MET A 80 -2.60 7.01 -18.56
N VAL A 81 -2.11 5.90 -17.98
CA VAL A 81 -0.96 5.96 -17.07
C VAL A 81 0.32 6.34 -17.81
N SER A 82 0.50 5.85 -19.05
CA SER A 82 1.68 6.16 -19.86
C SER A 82 1.70 7.60 -20.43
N ARG A 83 0.57 8.30 -20.43
CA ARG A 83 0.45 9.69 -20.92
C ARG A 83 0.53 10.73 -19.82
N THR A 84 0.68 10.33 -18.58
CA THR A 84 0.67 11.24 -17.46
C THR A 84 2.09 11.69 -17.15
N ASP A 85 2.47 12.88 -17.60
CA ASP A 85 3.77 13.48 -17.30
C ASP A 85 3.92 13.97 -15.85
N SER A 86 2.84 13.93 -15.08
CA SER A 86 2.80 14.44 -13.71
C SER A 86 3.31 13.48 -12.64
N ILE A 87 3.43 12.20 -12.97
CA ILE A 87 3.98 11.16 -12.08
C ILE A 87 5.09 10.39 -12.78
N GLU A 88 6.07 9.95 -12.00
CA GLU A 88 7.10 9.04 -12.48
C GLU A 88 6.56 7.60 -12.43
N VAL A 89 6.68 6.87 -13.54
CA VAL A 89 6.34 5.46 -13.64
C VAL A 89 7.64 4.65 -13.67
N ALA A 90 7.95 3.98 -12.57
CA ALA A 90 9.18 3.20 -12.44
C ALA A 90 9.04 1.79 -13.04
N ALA A 91 7.85 1.20 -12.99
CA ALA A 91 7.57 -0.11 -13.55
C ALA A 91 6.09 -0.25 -13.90
N TYR A 92 5.83 -1.04 -14.90
CA TYR A 92 4.48 -1.38 -15.36
C TYR A 92 4.40 -2.88 -15.64
N HIS A 93 3.47 -3.55 -15.02
CA HIS A 93 3.24 -4.97 -15.20
C HIS A 93 1.77 -5.24 -15.56
N HIS A 94 1.56 -5.94 -16.67
CA HIS A 94 0.26 -6.36 -17.16
C HIS A 94 0.11 -7.86 -17.03
N SER A 95 -1.04 -8.31 -16.53
CA SER A 95 -1.40 -9.72 -16.51
C SER A 95 -2.88 -9.92 -16.79
N SER A 96 -3.21 -11.03 -17.46
CA SER A 96 -4.59 -11.50 -17.61
C SER A 96 -4.97 -12.34 -16.40
N ARG A 97 -6.21 -12.23 -15.93
CA ARG A 97 -6.70 -13.12 -14.86
C ARG A 97 -6.81 -14.55 -15.36
N LEU A 98 -6.40 -15.47 -14.52
CA LEU A 98 -6.58 -16.90 -14.77
C LEU A 98 -8.06 -17.28 -14.60
N GLY A 99 -8.76 -17.58 -15.69
CA GLY A 99 -10.15 -18.01 -15.66
C GLY A 99 -10.76 -18.16 -17.04
N HIS A 100 -11.58 -19.19 -17.23
CA HIS A 100 -12.05 -19.63 -18.54
C HIS A 100 -13.12 -18.75 -19.22
N SER A 101 -13.61 -17.69 -18.60
CA SER A 101 -14.74 -16.95 -19.16
C SER A 101 -14.69 -15.42 -19.01
N CYS A 102 -13.64 -14.86 -18.46
CA CYS A 102 -13.57 -13.42 -18.24
C CYS A 102 -12.33 -12.83 -18.90
N HIS A 103 -12.54 -11.92 -19.85
CA HIS A 103 -11.51 -11.05 -20.40
C HIS A 103 -11.14 -9.95 -19.39
N SER A 104 -10.70 -10.38 -18.19
CA SER A 104 -10.28 -9.47 -17.11
C SER A 104 -8.78 -9.40 -17.06
N CYS A 105 -8.27 -8.18 -16.95
CA CYS A 105 -6.85 -7.88 -16.84
C CYS A 105 -6.54 -7.20 -15.52
N VAL A 106 -5.28 -7.29 -15.10
CA VAL A 106 -4.75 -6.59 -13.93
C VAL A 106 -3.47 -5.89 -14.35
N ASP A 107 -3.41 -4.60 -14.10
CA ASP A 107 -2.19 -3.82 -14.24
C ASP A 107 -1.67 -3.43 -12.86
N VAL A 108 -0.37 -3.59 -12.66
CA VAL A 108 0.34 -3.12 -11.48
C VAL A 108 1.36 -2.08 -11.92
N VAL A 109 1.20 -0.86 -11.45
CA VAL A 109 2.01 0.28 -11.86
C VAL A 109 2.75 0.84 -10.66
N HIS A 110 4.07 0.79 -10.69
CA HIS A 110 4.91 1.41 -9.68
C HIS A 110 5.07 2.89 -10.01
N VAL A 111 4.55 3.75 -9.14
CA VAL A 111 4.49 5.19 -9.35
C VAL A 111 5.15 5.97 -8.22
N LYS A 112 5.67 7.16 -8.57
CA LYS A 112 6.16 8.14 -7.62
C LYS A 112 5.74 9.53 -8.06
N GLY A 113 5.27 10.34 -7.13
CA GLY A 113 4.85 11.70 -7.41
C GLY A 113 4.27 12.37 -6.18
N THR A 114 3.73 13.58 -6.35
CA THR A 114 3.00 14.24 -5.27
C THR A 114 1.67 13.54 -5.03
N ALA A 115 1.17 13.57 -3.80
CA ALA A 115 -0.11 12.96 -3.46
C ALA A 115 -1.25 13.52 -4.33
N ALA A 116 -1.23 14.82 -4.64
CA ALA A 116 -2.21 15.43 -5.54
C ALA A 116 -2.19 14.80 -6.94
N HIS A 117 -1.01 14.61 -7.52
CA HIS A 117 -0.88 14.00 -8.85
C HIS A 117 -1.27 12.52 -8.86
N VAL A 118 -0.86 11.77 -7.84
CA VAL A 118 -1.22 10.35 -7.72
C VAL A 118 -2.74 10.20 -7.51
N ARG A 119 -3.37 11.05 -6.69
CA ARG A 119 -4.85 11.09 -6.54
C ARG A 119 -5.55 11.40 -7.86
N SER A 120 -5.02 12.35 -8.63
CA SER A 120 -5.58 12.69 -9.93
C SER A 120 -5.59 11.49 -10.88
N VAL A 121 -4.47 10.80 -10.98
CA VAL A 121 -4.37 9.57 -11.81
C VAL A 121 -5.29 8.48 -11.28
N TYR A 122 -5.32 8.26 -9.97
CA TYR A 122 -6.21 7.30 -9.33
C TYR A 122 -7.68 7.60 -9.66
N GLY A 123 -8.11 8.86 -9.53
CA GLY A 123 -9.48 9.28 -9.84
C GLY A 123 -9.84 9.12 -11.32
N GLN A 124 -8.92 9.41 -12.23
CA GLN A 124 -9.13 9.20 -13.66
C GLN A 124 -9.30 7.71 -13.98
N LEU A 125 -8.48 6.85 -13.39
CA LEU A 125 -8.60 5.39 -13.57
C LEU A 125 -9.91 4.87 -13.00
N GLN A 126 -10.30 5.32 -11.80
CA GLN A 126 -11.53 4.91 -11.14
C GLN A 126 -12.78 5.29 -11.95
N ASN A 127 -12.75 6.41 -12.66
CA ASN A 127 -13.85 6.90 -13.50
C ASN A 127 -13.77 6.43 -14.96
N THR A 128 -12.79 5.62 -15.31
CA THR A 128 -12.66 5.05 -16.66
C THR A 128 -13.67 3.93 -16.84
N PRO A 129 -14.46 3.92 -17.94
CA PRO A 129 -15.39 2.81 -18.24
C PRO A 129 -14.66 1.46 -18.30
N ASN A 130 -15.34 0.41 -17.85
CA ASN A 130 -14.84 -0.97 -17.79
C ASN A 130 -13.66 -1.20 -16.83
N VAL A 131 -13.32 -0.25 -15.98
CA VAL A 131 -12.47 -0.45 -14.81
C VAL A 131 -13.32 -0.95 -13.65
N ASP A 132 -13.01 -2.16 -13.17
CA ASP A 132 -13.78 -2.79 -12.10
C ASP A 132 -13.34 -2.31 -10.72
N LYS A 133 -12.02 -2.12 -10.54
CA LYS A 133 -11.44 -1.72 -9.25
C LYS A 133 -10.08 -1.07 -9.44
N VAL A 134 -9.86 0.01 -8.70
CA VAL A 134 -8.55 0.63 -8.52
C VAL A 134 -8.18 0.60 -7.05
N SER A 135 -6.96 0.26 -6.75
CA SER A 135 -6.39 0.35 -5.41
C SER A 135 -4.98 0.95 -5.45
N PHE A 136 -4.60 1.58 -4.35
CA PHE A 136 -3.25 2.12 -4.17
C PHE A 136 -2.66 1.57 -2.88
N THR A 137 -1.42 1.10 -2.97
CA THR A 137 -0.64 0.66 -1.81
C THR A 137 0.65 1.47 -1.77
N SER A 138 0.80 2.29 -0.73
CA SER A 138 2.01 3.07 -0.55
C SER A 138 3.19 2.17 -0.18
N ALA A 139 4.38 2.51 -0.69
CA ALA A 139 5.61 1.90 -0.23
C ALA A 139 5.86 2.28 1.25
N PRO A 140 6.41 1.37 2.06
CA PRO A 140 6.77 1.67 3.44
C PRO A 140 7.71 2.86 3.52
N MET A 141 7.56 3.68 4.56
CA MET A 141 8.56 4.71 4.87
C MET A 141 9.86 4.02 5.27
N LYS A 142 10.92 4.30 4.51
CA LYS A 142 12.27 3.94 4.93
C LYS A 142 12.88 5.14 5.62
N GLU A 143 13.51 4.91 6.77
CA GLU A 143 14.43 5.89 7.33
C GLU A 143 15.56 6.11 6.32
N GLU A 144 16.02 7.34 6.18
CA GLU A 144 17.13 7.66 5.29
C GLU A 144 18.34 6.77 5.61
N GLY A 145 18.84 6.06 4.61
CA GLY A 145 20.02 5.23 4.72
C GLY A 145 19.83 3.72 4.67
N CYS A 146 18.62 3.21 4.46
CA CYS A 146 18.38 1.79 4.15
C CYS A 146 18.27 1.58 2.64
N CYS A 147 19.40 1.25 2.03
CA CYS A 147 19.41 0.54 0.76
C CYS A 147 19.42 -0.96 1.00
#